data_8d52a47e038d3e19c2cb0cd6a7161c1b
#
_entry.id   8d52a47e038d3e19c2cb0cd6a7161c1b
#
_cell.length_a   1.000
_cell.length_b   1.000
_cell.length_c   1.000
_cell.angle_alpha   90.00
_cell.angle_beta   90.00
_cell.angle_gamma   90.00
#
_symmetry.space_group_name_H-M   'P 1'
#
loop_
_entity.id
_entity.type
_entity.pdbx_description
1 polymer ?
#
loop_
_entity_poly.entity_id
_entity_poly.type
_entity_poly.pdbx_seq_one_letter_code
_entity_poly.pdbx_strand_id
1 'polypeptide(L)'
;MSGPAAMQKRSHDRSVVMKVAVYGAGALGGYFGARLAAGGADVTLIARGAQLAALRADGLRVRSPLGDLELRLAAVADPSEVGPVDLVLFCVKSFDTEEAASRLGPLLRPETAVLSLQNGIDNEDRIEAVIGPGHVMGGTAFIFVALAAPGVIEHTGTTSRIVFGELDGRPSDRAERILEALVAGGVTAEITPDIRAQLWTKFSFICAVAGMTAAVRLPIGPIRDDPVSWAMFRSILEEVTALARAEGVDLAPDLVDRQLALTSGLAADSYSSLHHDLVNGRRMELEALHGTVVTRARAIGLAVPASEATYAILRPWADRNRPTAGH
;
A
#
# COMPACT_ATOMS: atom_id res chain seq x y z
N MET A 1 -37.74 27.33 -39.89
CA MET A 1 -38.32 26.64 -38.72
C MET A 1 -37.46 25.40 -38.45
N SER A 2 -36.53 25.55 -37.54
CA SER A 2 -35.56 24.49 -37.18
C SER A 2 -36.00 23.94 -35.83
N GLY A 3 -36.38 22.66 -35.82
CA GLY A 3 -36.78 21.92 -34.63
C GLY A 3 -35.59 21.63 -33.70
N PRO A 4 -35.80 21.53 -32.37
CA PRO A 4 -34.71 21.26 -31.43
C PRO A 4 -34.27 19.82 -31.51
N ALA A 5 -32.95 19.61 -31.59
CA ALA A 5 -32.31 18.32 -31.49
C ALA A 5 -32.58 17.68 -30.10
N ALA A 6 -33.17 16.52 -30.12
CA ALA A 6 -33.42 15.71 -28.93
C ALA A 6 -32.07 15.26 -28.32
N MET A 7 -31.78 15.74 -27.15
CA MET A 7 -30.69 15.28 -26.33
C MET A 7 -31.02 13.87 -25.82
N GLN A 8 -30.44 12.85 -26.47
CA GLN A 8 -30.56 11.45 -26.04
C GLN A 8 -29.99 11.31 -24.64
N LYS A 9 -30.88 11.15 -23.66
CA LYS A 9 -30.52 10.66 -22.31
C LYS A 9 -29.88 9.28 -22.50
N ARG A 10 -28.58 9.19 -22.26
CA ARG A 10 -27.93 7.90 -22.08
C ARG A 10 -28.62 7.20 -20.92
N SER A 11 -29.29 6.11 -21.20
CA SER A 11 -29.88 5.22 -20.22
C SER A 11 -28.76 4.77 -19.29
N HIS A 12 -28.91 5.03 -17.98
CA HIS A 12 -28.07 4.41 -16.95
C HIS A 12 -28.30 2.90 -17.06
N ASP A 13 -27.35 2.24 -17.72
CA ASP A 13 -27.21 0.80 -17.69
C ASP A 13 -27.03 0.37 -16.23
N ARG A 14 -27.67 -0.72 -15.83
CA ARG A 14 -27.59 -1.27 -14.46
C ARG A 14 -26.12 -1.33 -14.09
N SER A 15 -25.70 -0.58 -13.08
CA SER A 15 -24.34 -0.61 -12.58
C SER A 15 -23.97 -2.06 -12.26
N VAL A 16 -23.13 -2.65 -13.10
CA VAL A 16 -22.59 -3.99 -12.84
C VAL A 16 -21.79 -3.88 -11.54
N VAL A 17 -22.22 -4.62 -10.51
CA VAL A 17 -21.53 -4.64 -9.21
C VAL A 17 -20.08 -5.07 -9.43
N MET A 18 -19.15 -4.24 -9.01
CA MET A 18 -17.71 -4.52 -9.15
C MET A 18 -17.32 -5.72 -8.28
N LYS A 19 -16.75 -6.74 -8.89
CA LYS A 19 -16.19 -7.90 -8.18
C LYS A 19 -14.75 -7.63 -7.76
N VAL A 20 -14.47 -7.77 -6.48
CA VAL A 20 -13.15 -7.44 -5.90
C VAL A 20 -12.60 -8.63 -5.13
N ALA A 21 -11.38 -9.03 -5.43
CA ALA A 21 -10.59 -9.93 -4.61
C ALA A 21 -9.57 -9.11 -3.81
N VAL A 22 -9.61 -9.18 -2.49
CA VAL A 22 -8.59 -8.59 -1.63
C VAL A 22 -7.54 -9.64 -1.33
N TYR A 23 -6.41 -9.57 -2.02
CA TYR A 23 -5.32 -10.50 -1.81
C TYR A 23 -4.36 -9.99 -0.73
N GLY A 24 -4.44 -10.61 0.45
CA GLY A 24 -3.78 -10.16 1.66
C GLY A 24 -4.72 -9.34 2.55
N ALA A 25 -5.78 -9.98 3.07
CA ALA A 25 -6.75 -9.36 3.97
C ALA A 25 -6.18 -9.15 5.39
N GLY A 26 -5.00 -8.51 5.46
CA GLY A 26 -4.41 -7.95 6.68
C GLY A 26 -5.04 -6.60 7.05
N ALA A 27 -4.29 -5.75 7.77
CA ALA A 27 -4.80 -4.44 8.17
C ALA A 27 -5.20 -3.57 6.98
N LEU A 28 -4.29 -3.38 6.01
CA LEU A 28 -4.51 -2.53 4.85
C LEU A 28 -5.60 -3.07 3.93
N GLY A 29 -5.41 -4.32 3.46
CA GLY A 29 -6.36 -4.94 2.54
C GLY A 29 -7.74 -5.14 3.15
N GLY A 30 -7.80 -5.55 4.43
CA GLY A 30 -9.08 -5.69 5.12
C GLY A 30 -9.81 -4.36 5.29
N TYR A 31 -9.11 -3.26 5.61
CA TYR A 31 -9.71 -1.94 5.71
C TYR A 31 -10.33 -1.48 4.38
N PHE A 32 -9.55 -1.48 3.30
CA PHE A 32 -10.05 -1.03 2.01
C PHE A 32 -11.08 -1.99 1.41
N GLY A 33 -10.91 -3.30 1.64
CA GLY A 33 -11.92 -4.30 1.29
C GLY A 33 -13.25 -4.06 2.00
N ALA A 34 -13.22 -3.73 3.30
CA ALA A 34 -14.42 -3.36 4.05
C ALA A 34 -15.09 -2.09 3.51
N ARG A 35 -14.30 -1.07 3.16
CA ARG A 35 -14.81 0.18 2.57
C ARG A 35 -15.44 -0.08 1.20
N LEU A 36 -14.80 -0.83 0.33
CA LEU A 36 -15.35 -1.21 -0.97
C LEU A 36 -16.67 -1.99 -0.83
N ALA A 37 -16.74 -2.94 0.10
CA ALA A 37 -17.97 -3.70 0.36
C ALA A 37 -19.08 -2.79 0.90
N ALA A 38 -18.77 -1.87 1.80
CA ALA A 38 -19.74 -0.87 2.28
C ALA A 38 -20.24 0.06 1.17
N GLY A 39 -19.40 0.31 0.14
CA GLY A 39 -19.75 1.03 -1.09
C GLY A 39 -20.56 0.22 -2.11
N GLY A 40 -20.85 -1.06 -1.83
CA GLY A 40 -21.68 -1.92 -2.68
C GLY A 40 -20.91 -2.85 -3.61
N ALA A 41 -19.58 -2.94 -3.52
CA ALA A 41 -18.80 -3.92 -4.26
C ALA A 41 -18.98 -5.35 -3.71
N ASP A 42 -18.89 -6.35 -4.58
CA ASP A 42 -18.86 -7.79 -4.22
C ASP A 42 -17.42 -8.17 -3.86
N VAL A 43 -17.13 -8.25 -2.57
CA VAL A 43 -15.76 -8.40 -2.05
C VAL A 43 -15.55 -9.79 -1.47
N THR A 44 -14.51 -10.47 -1.97
CA THR A 44 -13.97 -11.70 -1.37
C THR A 44 -12.58 -11.44 -0.78
N LEU A 45 -12.40 -11.83 0.48
CA LEU A 45 -11.14 -11.69 1.20
C LEU A 45 -10.29 -12.94 1.04
N ILE A 46 -9.03 -12.80 0.61
CA ILE A 46 -8.06 -13.89 0.55
C ILE A 46 -7.10 -13.72 1.71
N ALA A 47 -7.14 -14.68 2.64
CA ALA A 47 -6.37 -14.65 3.88
C ALA A 47 -5.87 -16.05 4.26
N ARG A 48 -4.99 -16.13 5.26
CA ARG A 48 -4.43 -17.39 5.76
C ARG A 48 -4.39 -17.42 7.29
N GLY A 49 -4.23 -18.61 7.86
CA GLY A 49 -4.02 -18.81 9.30
C GLY A 49 -5.13 -18.26 10.18
N ALA A 50 -4.75 -17.67 11.31
CA ALA A 50 -5.69 -17.14 12.31
C ALA A 50 -6.61 -16.04 11.75
N GLN A 51 -6.10 -15.22 10.80
CA GLN A 51 -6.91 -14.19 10.16
C GLN A 51 -8.07 -14.80 9.37
N LEU A 52 -7.82 -15.81 8.55
CA LEU A 52 -8.87 -16.51 7.81
C LEU A 52 -9.88 -17.17 8.73
N ALA A 53 -9.41 -17.84 9.78
CA ALA A 53 -10.29 -18.50 10.75
C ALA A 53 -11.25 -17.48 11.41
N ALA A 54 -10.74 -16.33 11.85
CA ALA A 54 -11.54 -15.28 12.45
C ALA A 54 -12.53 -14.65 11.46
N LEU A 55 -12.09 -14.37 10.21
CA LEU A 55 -12.95 -13.81 9.17
C LEU A 55 -14.15 -14.75 8.86
N ARG A 56 -13.93 -16.07 8.86
CA ARG A 56 -14.99 -17.07 8.63
C ARG A 56 -15.94 -17.21 9.82
N ALA A 57 -15.41 -17.17 11.04
CA ALA A 57 -16.20 -17.36 12.26
C ALA A 57 -17.00 -16.09 12.62
N ASP A 58 -16.31 -14.96 12.70
CA ASP A 58 -16.83 -13.73 13.30
C ASP A 58 -17.08 -12.64 12.29
N GLY A 59 -16.53 -12.73 11.07
CA GLY A 59 -16.52 -11.68 10.07
C GLY A 59 -15.39 -10.68 10.28
N LEU A 60 -15.47 -9.55 9.57
CA LEU A 60 -14.49 -8.47 9.61
C LEU A 60 -15.05 -7.29 10.40
N ARG A 61 -14.30 -6.82 11.39
CA ARG A 61 -14.60 -5.60 12.16
C ARG A 61 -13.56 -4.54 11.88
N VAL A 62 -14.01 -3.35 11.57
CA VAL A 62 -13.17 -2.15 11.41
C VAL A 62 -13.62 -1.14 12.45
N ARG A 63 -12.70 -0.73 13.33
CA ARG A 63 -12.88 0.39 14.24
C ARG A 63 -12.22 1.61 13.61
N SER A 64 -12.96 2.69 13.42
CA SER A 64 -12.47 3.84 12.67
C SER A 64 -13.17 5.14 13.06
N PRO A 65 -12.41 6.25 13.25
CA PRO A 65 -13.03 7.57 13.41
C PRO A 65 -13.90 7.99 12.22
N LEU A 66 -13.74 7.34 11.06
CA LEU A 66 -14.55 7.55 9.86
C LEU A 66 -15.80 6.63 9.81
N GLY A 67 -16.16 6.03 10.93
CA GLY A 67 -17.27 5.10 11.08
C GLY A 67 -16.82 3.65 11.15
N ASP A 68 -17.31 2.95 12.17
CA ASP A 68 -17.07 1.52 12.38
C ASP A 68 -17.83 0.69 11.35
N LEU A 69 -17.27 -0.47 10.99
CA LEU A 69 -17.89 -1.45 10.09
C LEU A 69 -17.83 -2.84 10.71
N GLU A 70 -18.94 -3.57 10.62
CA GLU A 70 -19.03 -4.99 10.93
C GLU A 70 -19.63 -5.72 9.73
N LEU A 71 -18.83 -6.56 9.07
CA LEU A 71 -19.18 -7.17 7.79
C LEU A 71 -18.92 -8.68 7.81
N ARG A 72 -19.83 -9.44 7.22
CA ARG A 72 -19.64 -10.85 6.91
C ARG A 72 -19.38 -10.99 5.41
N LEU A 73 -18.10 -11.02 5.04
CA LEU A 73 -17.64 -11.14 3.67
C LEU A 73 -17.18 -12.59 3.41
N ALA A 74 -17.25 -13.01 2.16
CA ALA A 74 -16.63 -14.27 1.75
C ALA A 74 -15.13 -14.23 2.06
N ALA A 75 -14.60 -15.31 2.66
CA ALA A 75 -13.19 -15.41 3.02
C ALA A 75 -12.63 -16.79 2.65
N VAL A 76 -11.61 -16.81 1.81
CA VAL A 76 -11.00 -18.01 1.25
C VAL A 76 -9.50 -18.05 1.47
N ALA A 77 -8.92 -19.25 1.40
CA ALA A 77 -7.47 -19.45 1.43
C ALA A 77 -6.86 -19.42 0.03
N ASP A 78 -7.58 -19.97 -0.93
CA ASP A 78 -7.10 -20.18 -2.28
C ASP A 78 -7.80 -19.21 -3.26
N PRO A 79 -7.04 -18.41 -4.05
CA PRO A 79 -7.61 -17.57 -5.08
C PRO A 79 -8.49 -18.30 -6.09
N SER A 80 -8.23 -19.59 -6.33
CA SER A 80 -9.02 -20.41 -7.26
C SER A 80 -10.48 -20.59 -6.83
N GLU A 81 -10.79 -20.39 -5.54
CA GLU A 81 -12.16 -20.41 -5.02
C GLU A 81 -12.99 -19.17 -5.38
N VAL A 82 -12.35 -18.09 -5.88
CA VAL A 82 -13.01 -16.81 -6.17
C VAL A 82 -13.49 -16.72 -7.62
N GLY A 83 -12.66 -17.17 -8.56
CA GLY A 83 -12.88 -16.97 -10.00
C GLY A 83 -12.53 -15.54 -10.46
N PRO A 84 -12.79 -15.23 -11.77
CA PRO A 84 -12.41 -13.95 -12.36
C PRO A 84 -13.11 -12.75 -11.71
N VAL A 85 -12.33 -11.67 -11.48
CA VAL A 85 -12.80 -10.44 -10.84
C VAL A 85 -12.50 -9.21 -11.71
N ASP A 86 -13.07 -8.06 -11.32
CA ASP A 86 -12.78 -6.76 -11.94
C ASP A 86 -11.49 -6.15 -11.36
N LEU A 87 -11.32 -6.31 -10.04
CA LEU A 87 -10.21 -5.73 -9.28
C LEU A 87 -9.61 -6.77 -8.33
N VAL A 88 -8.31 -6.93 -8.40
CA VAL A 88 -7.50 -7.53 -7.33
C VAL A 88 -6.85 -6.39 -6.55
N LEU A 89 -7.26 -6.21 -5.30
CA LEU A 89 -6.57 -5.31 -4.37
C LEU A 89 -5.40 -6.07 -3.74
N PHE A 90 -4.18 -5.83 -4.23
CA PHE A 90 -3.00 -6.61 -3.87
C PHE A 90 -2.28 -5.98 -2.68
N CYS A 91 -2.41 -6.61 -1.51
CA CYS A 91 -2.01 -6.06 -0.21
C CYS A 91 -1.18 -7.06 0.63
N VAL A 92 -0.55 -8.04 0.00
CA VAL A 92 0.35 -8.95 0.72
C VAL A 92 1.62 -8.21 1.15
N LYS A 93 2.34 -8.75 2.12
CA LYS A 93 3.66 -8.23 2.47
C LYS A 93 4.63 -8.40 1.30
N SER A 94 5.53 -7.42 1.10
CA SER A 94 6.44 -7.35 -0.06
C SER A 94 7.32 -8.58 -0.26
N PHE A 95 7.60 -9.33 0.79
CA PHE A 95 8.35 -10.57 0.72
C PHE A 95 7.53 -11.79 0.23
N ASP A 96 6.23 -11.64 0.07
CA ASP A 96 5.32 -12.67 -0.47
C ASP A 96 4.85 -12.31 -1.90
N THR A 97 5.38 -11.24 -2.53
CA THR A 97 4.88 -10.66 -3.79
C THR A 97 4.88 -11.69 -4.93
N GLU A 98 6.02 -12.33 -5.22
CA GLU A 98 6.12 -13.27 -6.35
C GLU A 98 5.30 -14.54 -6.12
N GLU A 99 5.31 -15.06 -4.89
CA GLU A 99 4.50 -16.23 -4.54
C GLU A 99 3.02 -15.94 -4.73
N ALA A 100 2.55 -14.80 -4.19
CA ALA A 100 1.16 -14.40 -4.33
C ALA A 100 0.79 -14.08 -5.79
N ALA A 101 1.67 -13.41 -6.54
CA ALA A 101 1.46 -13.10 -7.95
C ALA A 101 1.33 -14.38 -8.81
N SER A 102 2.12 -15.41 -8.55
CA SER A 102 2.05 -16.69 -9.27
C SER A 102 0.70 -17.40 -9.14
N ARG A 103 -0.11 -17.03 -8.15
CA ARG A 103 -1.43 -17.62 -7.87
C ARG A 103 -2.60 -16.75 -8.35
N LEU A 104 -2.32 -15.62 -9.04
CA LEU A 104 -3.37 -14.70 -9.52
C LEU A 104 -4.16 -15.25 -10.71
N GLY A 105 -3.60 -16.19 -11.50
CA GLY A 105 -4.21 -16.68 -12.73
C GLY A 105 -5.74 -16.91 -12.68
N PRO A 106 -6.29 -17.61 -11.67
CA PRO A 106 -7.74 -17.84 -11.57
C PRO A 106 -8.59 -16.59 -11.40
N LEU A 107 -7.99 -15.47 -10.93
CA LEU A 107 -8.68 -14.19 -10.72
C LEU A 107 -8.70 -13.32 -11.98
N LEU A 108 -7.83 -13.61 -12.95
CA LEU A 108 -7.58 -12.71 -14.08
C LEU A 108 -8.52 -13.01 -15.25
N ARG A 109 -8.97 -11.93 -15.85
CA ARG A 109 -9.54 -11.83 -17.20
C ARG A 109 -8.92 -10.62 -17.89
N PRO A 110 -9.00 -10.43 -19.20
CA PRO A 110 -8.27 -9.38 -19.91
C PRO A 110 -8.40 -7.98 -19.29
N GLU A 111 -9.55 -7.65 -18.71
CA GLU A 111 -9.82 -6.32 -18.11
C GLU A 111 -9.53 -6.24 -16.61
N THR A 112 -9.14 -7.35 -15.96
CA THR A 112 -8.87 -7.34 -14.52
C THR A 112 -7.73 -6.39 -14.20
N ALA A 113 -7.97 -5.48 -13.26
CA ALA A 113 -6.94 -4.63 -12.67
C ALA A 113 -6.32 -5.32 -11.44
N VAL A 114 -4.99 -5.32 -11.35
CA VAL A 114 -4.25 -5.71 -10.15
C VAL A 114 -3.64 -4.45 -9.55
N LEU A 115 -4.31 -3.86 -8.56
CA LEU A 115 -3.89 -2.64 -7.90
C LEU A 115 -3.03 -2.98 -6.69
N SER A 116 -1.72 -2.75 -6.81
CA SER A 116 -0.79 -2.89 -5.68
C SER A 116 -0.93 -1.71 -4.73
N LEU A 117 -1.12 -1.99 -3.44
CA LEU A 117 -1.06 -1.00 -2.36
C LEU A 117 0.07 -1.29 -1.38
N GLN A 118 1.01 -2.13 -1.78
CA GLN A 118 2.17 -2.50 -0.97
C GLN A 118 3.11 -1.31 -0.76
N ASN A 119 3.86 -1.33 0.32
CA ASN A 119 4.96 -0.39 0.51
C ASN A 119 6.17 -0.83 -0.34
N GLY A 120 6.87 0.12 -0.92
CA GLY A 120 7.99 -0.12 -1.84
C GLY A 120 7.77 0.57 -3.18
N ILE A 121 8.70 0.37 -4.11
CA ILE A 121 8.72 1.01 -5.43
C ILE A 121 8.95 0.04 -6.58
N ASP A 122 9.04 -1.25 -6.29
CA ASP A 122 9.36 -2.32 -7.25
C ASP A 122 8.28 -3.42 -7.31
N ASN A 123 7.22 -3.30 -6.50
CA ASN A 123 6.19 -4.34 -6.41
C ASN A 123 5.44 -4.51 -7.73
N GLU A 124 5.12 -3.41 -8.41
CA GLU A 124 4.42 -3.41 -9.69
C GLU A 124 5.21 -4.16 -10.75
N ASP A 125 6.51 -3.87 -10.88
CA ASP A 125 7.42 -4.53 -11.82
C ASP A 125 7.55 -6.03 -11.49
N ARG A 126 7.63 -6.39 -10.19
CA ARG A 126 7.70 -7.78 -9.71
C ARG A 126 6.43 -8.57 -9.99
N ILE A 127 5.27 -7.95 -9.81
CA ILE A 127 3.98 -8.57 -10.13
C ILE A 127 3.89 -8.77 -11.65
N GLU A 128 4.18 -7.73 -12.44
CA GLU A 128 4.10 -7.79 -13.91
C GLU A 128 5.06 -8.82 -14.50
N ALA A 129 6.25 -8.99 -13.93
CA ALA A 129 7.19 -10.04 -14.34
C ALA A 129 6.62 -11.45 -14.20
N VAL A 130 5.68 -11.66 -13.27
CA VAL A 130 5.05 -12.98 -13.01
C VAL A 130 3.80 -13.20 -13.87
N ILE A 131 2.90 -12.19 -13.93
CA ILE A 131 1.58 -12.36 -14.58
C ILE A 131 1.52 -11.84 -16.01
N GLY A 132 2.57 -11.18 -16.48
CA GLY A 132 2.60 -10.50 -17.77
C GLY A 132 2.04 -9.09 -17.70
N PRO A 133 2.25 -8.31 -18.80
CA PRO A 133 1.85 -6.90 -18.87
C PRO A 133 0.34 -6.71 -18.99
N GLY A 134 -0.11 -5.50 -18.63
CA GLY A 134 -1.46 -5.02 -18.92
C GLY A 134 -2.47 -5.18 -17.80
N HIS A 135 -2.12 -5.88 -16.71
CA HIS A 135 -3.01 -6.03 -15.55
C HIS A 135 -2.67 -5.07 -14.41
N VAL A 136 -1.38 -4.79 -14.21
CA VAL A 136 -0.87 -4.11 -13.02
C VAL A 136 -1.14 -2.61 -13.08
N MET A 137 -1.63 -2.10 -11.97
CA MET A 137 -1.76 -0.66 -11.69
C MET A 137 -0.97 -0.35 -10.41
N GLY A 138 -0.31 0.80 -10.40
CA GLY A 138 0.35 1.28 -9.20
C GLY A 138 -0.61 2.01 -8.28
N GLY A 139 -0.38 1.85 -6.98
CA GLY A 139 -1.18 2.54 -5.98
C GLY A 139 -0.43 2.84 -4.70
N THR A 140 -0.78 3.95 -4.09
CA THR A 140 -0.24 4.34 -2.78
C THR A 140 -1.36 4.70 -1.83
N ALA A 141 -1.36 4.08 -0.65
CA ALA A 141 -2.34 4.33 0.41
C ALA A 141 -1.72 5.20 1.52
N PHE A 142 -2.44 6.22 1.94
CA PHE A 142 -2.09 7.08 3.07
C PHE A 142 -3.13 6.82 4.17
N ILE A 143 -2.73 6.02 5.13
CA ILE A 143 -3.60 5.56 6.23
C ILE A 143 -2.76 4.98 7.35
N PHE A 144 -3.24 5.09 8.58
CA PHE A 144 -2.70 4.42 9.74
C PHE A 144 -3.66 3.31 10.19
N VAL A 145 -3.36 2.07 9.83
CA VAL A 145 -4.16 0.89 10.19
C VAL A 145 -3.29 -0.19 10.81
N ALA A 146 -3.83 -0.88 11.79
CA ALA A 146 -3.22 -2.03 12.43
C ALA A 146 -4.21 -3.18 12.53
N LEU A 147 -3.70 -4.42 12.52
CA LEU A 147 -4.46 -5.60 12.88
C LEU A 147 -4.40 -5.73 14.41
N ALA A 148 -5.45 -5.26 15.09
CA ALA A 148 -5.53 -5.30 16.56
C ALA A 148 -5.69 -6.73 17.08
N ALA A 149 -6.43 -7.56 16.34
CA ALA A 149 -6.59 -9.00 16.55
C ALA A 149 -7.00 -9.64 15.21
N PRO A 150 -6.93 -10.97 15.06
CA PRO A 150 -7.51 -11.63 13.91
C PRO A 150 -8.97 -11.21 13.68
N GLY A 151 -9.30 -10.76 12.47
CA GLY A 151 -10.63 -10.24 12.11
C GLY A 151 -10.94 -8.82 12.60
N VAL A 152 -10.04 -8.15 13.35
CA VAL A 152 -10.27 -6.81 13.91
C VAL A 152 -9.20 -5.83 13.43
N ILE A 153 -9.62 -4.82 12.69
CA ILE A 153 -8.75 -3.74 12.18
C ILE A 153 -9.03 -2.47 12.97
N GLU A 154 -7.97 -1.81 13.38
CA GLU A 154 -8.00 -0.50 14.01
C GLU A 154 -7.41 0.54 13.06
N HIS A 155 -8.20 1.55 12.74
CA HIS A 155 -7.79 2.72 11.97
C HIS A 155 -7.66 3.90 12.92
N THR A 156 -6.48 4.51 12.96
CA THR A 156 -6.20 5.70 13.76
C THR A 156 -6.03 6.92 12.87
N GLY A 157 -6.49 8.09 13.38
CA GLY A 157 -6.51 9.31 12.58
C GLY A 157 -7.69 9.36 11.60
N THR A 158 -7.76 10.41 10.81
CA THR A 158 -8.88 10.69 9.89
C THR A 158 -8.50 10.57 8.42
N THR A 159 -7.29 10.11 8.11
CA THR A 159 -6.82 9.96 6.73
C THR A 159 -7.10 8.56 6.22
N SER A 160 -7.87 8.49 5.14
CA SER A 160 -8.11 7.28 4.35
C SER A 160 -8.05 7.68 2.88
N ARG A 161 -6.85 7.66 2.30
CA ARG A 161 -6.62 8.14 0.93
C ARG A 161 -5.82 7.13 0.12
N ILE A 162 -6.24 6.94 -1.14
CA ILE A 162 -5.50 6.19 -2.16
C ILE A 162 -5.23 7.12 -3.35
N VAL A 163 -3.99 7.14 -3.83
CA VAL A 163 -3.62 7.68 -5.15
C VAL A 163 -3.15 6.52 -5.99
N PHE A 164 -3.69 6.39 -7.19
CA PHE A 164 -3.40 5.25 -8.06
C PHE A 164 -3.46 5.63 -9.54
N GLY A 165 -2.97 4.76 -10.41
CA GLY A 165 -3.01 5.00 -11.84
C GLY A 165 -2.43 3.86 -12.65
N GLU A 166 -2.61 3.95 -13.97
CA GLU A 166 -1.93 3.07 -14.91
C GLU A 166 -0.42 3.37 -14.89
N LEU A 167 0.40 2.32 -15.09
CA LEU A 167 1.86 2.47 -15.06
C LEU A 167 2.39 3.34 -16.22
N ASP A 168 1.66 3.39 -17.32
CA ASP A 168 1.97 4.23 -18.49
C ASP A 168 1.35 5.64 -18.42
N GLY A 169 0.61 5.95 -17.36
CA GLY A 169 -0.01 7.23 -17.12
C GLY A 169 -1.26 7.53 -17.97
N ARG A 170 -1.74 6.59 -18.77
CA ARG A 170 -2.90 6.81 -19.64
C ARG A 170 -4.22 6.71 -18.87
N PRO A 171 -5.21 7.53 -19.20
CA PRO A 171 -6.56 7.33 -18.68
C PRO A 171 -7.14 5.97 -19.11
N SER A 172 -7.88 5.32 -18.22
CA SER A 172 -8.55 4.05 -18.53
C SER A 172 -9.91 3.94 -17.86
N ASP A 173 -10.86 3.28 -18.52
CA ASP A 173 -12.20 3.04 -17.98
C ASP A 173 -12.15 2.21 -16.69
N ARG A 174 -11.16 1.31 -16.55
CA ARG A 174 -11.01 0.52 -15.32
C ARG A 174 -10.57 1.38 -14.14
N ALA A 175 -9.69 2.38 -14.36
CA ALA A 175 -9.29 3.33 -13.33
C ALA A 175 -10.49 4.16 -12.84
N GLU A 176 -11.33 4.66 -13.76
CA GLU A 176 -12.53 5.42 -13.39
C GLU A 176 -13.53 4.58 -12.58
N ARG A 177 -13.76 3.32 -12.97
CA ARG A 177 -14.64 2.41 -12.21
C ARG A 177 -14.10 2.11 -10.81
N ILE A 178 -12.78 1.96 -10.67
CA ILE A 178 -12.13 1.76 -9.37
C ILE A 178 -12.27 3.01 -8.51
N LEU A 179 -12.08 4.20 -9.10
CA LEU A 179 -12.28 5.48 -8.41
C LEU A 179 -13.70 5.60 -7.87
N GLU A 180 -14.71 5.34 -8.70
CA GLU A 180 -16.12 5.38 -8.30
C GLU A 180 -16.41 4.42 -7.13
N ALA A 181 -15.89 3.19 -7.18
CA ALA A 181 -16.08 2.19 -6.12
C ALA A 181 -15.41 2.60 -4.80
N LEU A 182 -14.18 3.14 -4.86
CA LEU A 182 -13.47 3.63 -3.67
C LEU A 182 -14.19 4.82 -3.03
N VAL A 183 -14.64 5.78 -3.83
CA VAL A 183 -15.39 6.96 -3.36
C VAL A 183 -16.75 6.56 -2.77
N ALA A 184 -17.47 5.62 -3.39
CA ALA A 184 -18.71 5.07 -2.85
C ALA A 184 -18.49 4.40 -1.47
N GLY A 185 -17.31 3.79 -1.25
CA GLY A 185 -16.89 3.23 0.04
C GLY A 185 -16.40 4.26 1.06
N GLY A 186 -16.45 5.56 0.74
CA GLY A 186 -16.00 6.64 1.63
C GLY A 186 -14.47 6.78 1.71
N VAL A 187 -13.73 6.28 0.71
CA VAL A 187 -12.29 6.47 0.57
C VAL A 187 -12.02 7.72 -0.25
N THR A 188 -11.14 8.59 0.22
CA THR A 188 -10.61 9.67 -0.62
C THR A 188 -9.68 9.05 -1.67
N ALA A 189 -10.09 9.07 -2.94
CA ALA A 189 -9.32 8.43 -4.00
C ALA A 189 -9.03 9.43 -5.14
N GLU A 190 -7.89 9.24 -5.80
CA GLU A 190 -7.43 10.10 -6.88
C GLU A 190 -6.69 9.28 -7.93
N ILE A 191 -6.99 9.51 -9.21
CA ILE A 191 -6.22 8.96 -10.33
C ILE A 191 -5.11 9.93 -10.67
N THR A 192 -3.90 9.43 -10.84
CA THR A 192 -2.74 10.22 -11.25
C THR A 192 -2.17 9.73 -12.58
N PRO A 193 -1.73 10.63 -13.47
CA PRO A 193 -0.99 10.24 -14.68
C PRO A 193 0.47 9.86 -14.39
N ASP A 194 0.97 10.14 -13.19
CA ASP A 194 2.34 9.80 -12.78
C ASP A 194 2.33 9.08 -11.42
N ILE A 195 1.96 7.82 -11.48
CA ILE A 195 1.96 6.98 -10.27
C ILE A 195 3.37 6.69 -9.77
N ARG A 196 4.36 6.68 -10.65
CA ARG A 196 5.75 6.46 -10.27
C ARG A 196 6.26 7.56 -9.35
N ALA A 197 5.98 8.83 -9.67
CA ALA A 197 6.32 9.96 -8.78
C ALA A 197 5.59 9.87 -7.43
N GLN A 198 4.34 9.42 -7.40
CA GLN A 198 3.59 9.23 -6.15
C GLN A 198 4.17 8.11 -5.29
N LEU A 199 4.55 6.98 -5.89
CA LEU A 199 5.20 5.87 -5.21
C LEU A 199 6.51 6.34 -4.55
N TRP A 200 7.38 7.02 -5.30
CA TRP A 200 8.65 7.55 -4.79
C TRP A 200 8.45 8.63 -3.72
N THR A 201 7.45 9.51 -3.91
CA THR A 201 7.07 10.52 -2.90
C THR A 201 6.72 9.86 -1.56
N LYS A 202 5.86 8.85 -1.58
CA LYS A 202 5.53 8.10 -0.37
C LYS A 202 6.72 7.29 0.15
N PHE A 203 7.50 6.69 -0.74
CA PHE A 203 8.64 5.84 -0.39
C PHE A 203 9.71 6.61 0.37
N SER A 204 10.04 7.84 -0.04
CA SER A 204 10.99 8.69 0.70
C SER A 204 10.53 8.94 2.14
N PHE A 205 9.25 9.29 2.32
CA PHE A 205 8.65 9.47 3.63
C PHE A 205 8.71 8.19 4.49
N ILE A 206 8.29 7.05 3.91
CA ILE A 206 8.26 5.79 4.65
C ILE A 206 9.68 5.35 5.05
N CYS A 207 10.67 5.47 4.17
CA CYS A 207 12.05 5.11 4.51
C CYS A 207 12.55 5.90 5.70
N ALA A 208 12.33 7.22 5.74
CA ALA A 208 12.77 8.06 6.85
C ALA A 208 12.03 7.71 8.16
N VAL A 209 10.68 7.65 8.12
CA VAL A 209 9.88 7.34 9.33
C VAL A 209 10.13 5.92 9.80
N ALA A 210 10.11 4.93 8.90
CA ALA A 210 10.28 3.54 9.27
C ALA A 210 11.70 3.24 9.74
N GLY A 211 12.71 3.77 9.04
CA GLY A 211 14.11 3.59 9.41
C GLY A 211 14.41 4.16 10.79
N MET A 212 14.07 5.43 11.01
CA MET A 212 14.39 6.10 12.25
C MET A 212 13.60 5.54 13.44
N THR A 213 12.27 5.36 13.33
CA THR A 213 11.49 4.83 14.46
C THR A 213 11.89 3.40 14.83
N ALA A 214 12.26 2.57 13.86
CA ALA A 214 12.72 1.21 14.11
C ALA A 214 14.16 1.18 14.69
N ALA A 215 15.10 1.98 14.15
CA ALA A 215 16.48 2.00 14.60
C ALA A 215 16.63 2.57 16.02
N VAL A 216 15.95 3.70 16.29
CA VAL A 216 15.98 4.37 17.59
C VAL A 216 15.06 3.69 18.62
N ARG A 217 14.04 2.95 18.17
CA ARG A 217 12.96 2.33 18.97
C ARG A 217 12.17 3.34 19.79
N LEU A 218 12.02 4.52 19.27
CA LEU A 218 11.23 5.61 19.85
C LEU A 218 10.18 6.08 18.82
N PRO A 219 9.09 6.71 19.28
CA PRO A 219 8.13 7.34 18.38
C PRO A 219 8.74 8.57 17.70
N ILE A 220 8.01 9.15 16.76
CA ILE A 220 8.52 10.25 15.94
C ILE A 220 8.79 11.54 16.74
N GLY A 221 8.08 11.78 17.85
CA GLY A 221 8.24 12.98 18.67
C GLY A 221 9.68 13.18 19.16
N PRO A 222 10.24 12.27 19.99
CA PRO A 222 11.64 12.36 20.43
C PRO A 222 12.67 12.46 19.29
N ILE A 223 12.41 11.82 18.13
CA ILE A 223 13.29 11.91 16.95
C ILE A 223 13.27 13.31 16.35
N ARG A 224 12.07 13.89 16.26
CA ARG A 224 11.86 15.25 15.74
C ARG A 224 12.47 16.31 16.66
N ASP A 225 12.38 16.10 17.97
CA ASP A 225 12.79 17.07 18.99
C ASP A 225 14.31 17.04 19.25
N ASP A 226 15.02 15.98 18.82
CA ASP A 226 16.48 15.90 18.88
C ASP A 226 17.12 16.35 17.56
N PRO A 227 17.91 17.44 17.54
CA PRO A 227 18.48 18.00 16.31
C PRO A 227 19.37 17.03 15.54
N VAL A 228 20.07 16.11 16.20
CA VAL A 228 20.96 15.15 15.56
C VAL A 228 20.16 14.05 14.85
N SER A 229 19.17 13.49 15.56
CA SER A 229 18.25 12.50 14.99
C SER A 229 17.43 13.08 13.84
N TRP A 230 17.00 14.34 13.98
CA TRP A 230 16.25 15.03 12.93
C TRP A 230 17.09 15.32 11.68
N ALA A 231 18.38 15.63 11.86
CA ALA A 231 19.32 15.76 10.74
C ALA A 231 19.50 14.44 10.00
N MET A 232 19.61 13.32 10.71
CA MET A 232 19.67 11.99 10.08
C MET A 232 18.37 11.64 9.34
N PHE A 233 17.21 11.96 9.93
CA PHE A 233 15.90 11.81 9.26
C PHE A 233 15.86 12.58 7.94
N ARG A 234 16.30 13.86 7.93
CA ARG A 234 16.43 14.69 6.73
C ARG A 234 17.36 14.04 5.72
N SER A 235 18.54 13.56 6.14
CA SER A 235 19.51 12.93 5.23
C SER A 235 18.91 11.71 4.52
N ILE A 236 18.13 10.87 5.19
CA ILE A 236 17.44 9.74 4.55
C ILE A 236 16.46 10.25 3.48
N LEU A 237 15.68 11.30 3.77
CA LEU A 237 14.77 11.90 2.79
C LEU A 237 15.51 12.42 1.55
N GLU A 238 16.63 13.12 1.77
CA GLU A 238 17.47 13.69 0.72
C GLU A 238 18.09 12.58 -0.15
N GLU A 239 18.64 11.53 0.45
CA GLU A 239 19.23 10.39 -0.23
C GLU A 239 18.22 9.65 -1.12
N VAL A 240 17.03 9.33 -0.57
CA VAL A 240 15.98 8.64 -1.33
C VAL A 240 15.44 9.52 -2.45
N THR A 241 15.30 10.83 -2.20
CA THR A 241 14.88 11.79 -3.24
C THR A 241 15.93 11.93 -4.34
N ALA A 242 17.22 11.96 -3.98
CA ALA A 242 18.32 12.00 -4.94
C ALA A 242 18.37 10.72 -5.79
N LEU A 243 18.16 9.55 -5.18
CA LEU A 243 18.07 8.28 -5.90
C LEU A 243 16.93 8.30 -6.92
N ALA A 244 15.73 8.72 -6.51
CA ALA A 244 14.58 8.82 -7.41
C ALA A 244 14.87 9.70 -8.64
N ARG A 245 15.47 10.88 -8.41
CA ARG A 245 15.85 11.81 -9.50
C ARG A 245 16.93 11.21 -10.40
N ALA A 246 17.91 10.52 -9.84
CA ALA A 246 18.94 9.83 -10.62
C ALA A 246 18.37 8.70 -11.49
N GLU A 247 17.24 8.11 -11.09
CA GLU A 247 16.47 7.14 -11.88
C GLU A 247 15.45 7.77 -12.83
N GLY A 248 15.48 9.11 -12.98
CA GLY A 248 14.66 9.85 -13.95
C GLY A 248 13.23 10.13 -13.47
N VAL A 249 12.95 10.00 -12.17
CA VAL A 249 11.62 10.34 -11.62
C VAL A 249 11.55 11.84 -11.34
N ASP A 250 10.54 12.51 -11.91
CA ASP A 250 10.33 13.95 -11.70
C ASP A 250 9.60 14.20 -10.36
N LEU A 251 10.38 14.53 -9.34
CA LEU A 251 9.88 14.87 -8.01
C LEU A 251 9.91 16.36 -7.77
N ALA A 252 8.89 16.85 -7.08
CA ALA A 252 8.79 18.27 -6.70
C ALA A 252 10.11 18.77 -6.10
N PRO A 253 10.61 19.95 -6.48
CA PRO A 253 11.89 20.47 -5.99
C PRO A 253 11.95 20.60 -4.46
N ASP A 254 10.82 20.92 -3.84
CA ASP A 254 10.63 21.14 -2.41
C ASP A 254 10.11 19.89 -1.66
N LEU A 255 10.21 18.70 -2.27
CA LEU A 255 9.67 17.45 -1.69
C LEU A 255 10.20 17.20 -0.27
N VAL A 256 11.50 17.34 -0.04
CA VAL A 256 12.10 17.10 1.28
C VAL A 256 11.49 18.02 2.34
N ASP A 257 11.36 19.31 2.05
CA ASP A 257 10.79 20.25 3.00
C ASP A 257 9.30 20.00 3.25
N ARG A 258 8.53 19.60 2.23
CA ARG A 258 7.13 19.13 2.41
C ARG A 258 7.05 17.90 3.31
N GLN A 259 7.94 16.93 3.13
CA GLN A 259 7.96 15.71 3.95
C GLN A 259 8.35 16.01 5.41
N LEU A 260 9.29 16.92 5.64
CA LEU A 260 9.62 17.38 6.99
C LEU A 260 8.45 18.12 7.65
N ALA A 261 7.77 18.99 6.91
CA ALA A 261 6.57 19.68 7.40
C ALA A 261 5.44 18.70 7.73
N LEU A 262 5.19 17.71 6.86
CA LEU A 262 4.23 16.64 7.10
C LEU A 262 4.57 15.86 8.37
N THR A 263 5.84 15.46 8.52
CA THR A 263 6.31 14.69 9.69
C THR A 263 6.22 15.50 10.98
N SER A 264 6.46 16.83 10.90
CA SER A 264 6.30 17.72 12.05
C SER A 264 4.86 17.80 12.57
N GLY A 265 3.88 17.55 11.69
CA GLY A 265 2.45 17.50 12.05
C GLY A 265 1.97 16.14 12.60
N LEU A 266 2.80 15.10 12.59
CA LEU A 266 2.41 13.79 13.13
C LEU A 266 2.30 13.84 14.65
N ALA A 267 1.39 13.02 15.21
CA ALA A 267 1.31 12.82 16.64
C ALA A 267 2.65 12.30 17.19
N ALA A 268 3.10 12.87 18.32
CA ALA A 268 4.43 12.60 18.86
C ALA A 268 4.67 11.13 19.22
N ASP A 269 3.61 10.38 19.52
CA ASP A 269 3.61 8.97 19.87
C ASP A 269 3.46 8.03 18.65
N SER A 270 3.51 8.57 17.42
CA SER A 270 3.39 7.77 16.19
C SER A 270 4.61 6.91 15.93
N TYR A 271 4.36 5.66 15.56
CA TYR A 271 5.35 4.67 15.15
C TYR A 271 5.08 4.17 13.73
N SER A 272 6.11 3.64 13.09
CA SER A 272 5.97 2.97 11.79
C SER A 272 5.54 1.51 11.94
N SER A 273 5.01 0.93 10.84
CA SER A 273 4.74 -0.51 10.76
C SER A 273 6.02 -1.35 10.93
N LEU A 274 7.15 -0.88 10.40
CA LEU A 274 8.45 -1.55 10.54
C LEU A 274 8.88 -1.65 12.02
N HIS A 275 8.67 -0.58 12.80
CA HIS A 275 8.90 -0.60 14.25
C HIS A 275 7.98 -1.64 14.93
N HIS A 276 6.69 -1.65 14.59
CA HIS A 276 5.75 -2.63 15.16
C HIS A 276 6.15 -4.08 14.83
N ASP A 277 6.62 -4.33 13.60
CA ASP A 277 7.10 -5.65 13.21
C ASP A 277 8.38 -6.03 13.99
N LEU A 278 9.31 -5.07 14.17
CA LEU A 278 10.54 -5.25 14.95
C LEU A 278 10.26 -5.67 16.40
N VAL A 279 9.46 -4.86 17.13
CA VAL A 279 9.22 -5.08 18.56
C VAL A 279 8.37 -6.31 18.86
N ASN A 280 7.55 -6.73 17.91
CA ASN A 280 6.72 -7.94 18.01
C ASN A 280 7.41 -9.20 17.42
N GLY A 281 8.69 -9.12 17.07
CA GLY A 281 9.44 -10.26 16.51
C GLY A 281 8.87 -10.78 15.18
N ARG A 282 8.18 -9.94 14.40
CA ARG A 282 7.62 -10.30 13.10
C ARG A 282 8.63 -10.05 11.99
N ARG A 283 8.45 -10.77 10.87
CA ARG A 283 9.24 -10.52 9.66
C ARG A 283 9.07 -9.09 9.19
N MET A 284 10.19 -8.41 8.98
CA MET A 284 10.25 -6.99 8.61
C MET A 284 10.35 -6.81 7.10
N GLU A 285 9.71 -5.77 6.56
CA GLU A 285 9.84 -5.37 5.14
C GLU A 285 11.10 -4.51 4.88
N LEU A 286 12.18 -4.75 5.62
CA LEU A 286 13.41 -3.96 5.55
C LEU A 286 14.04 -3.97 4.15
N GLU A 287 14.02 -5.13 3.48
CA GLU A 287 14.58 -5.28 2.13
C GLU A 287 13.80 -4.45 1.10
N ALA A 288 12.48 -4.40 1.19
CA ALA A 288 11.64 -3.60 0.30
C ALA A 288 11.74 -2.09 0.56
N LEU A 289 12.33 -1.68 1.68
CA LEU A 289 12.56 -0.27 2.04
C LEU A 289 14.05 0.06 1.89
N HIS A 290 14.80 0.07 2.98
CA HIS A 290 16.22 0.45 2.96
C HIS A 290 17.10 -0.49 2.13
N GLY A 291 16.76 -1.80 2.04
CA GLY A 291 17.46 -2.74 1.17
C GLY A 291 17.39 -2.32 -0.30
N THR A 292 16.20 -1.93 -0.77
CA THR A 292 15.99 -1.39 -2.12
C THR A 292 16.81 -0.11 -2.34
N VAL A 293 16.78 0.84 -1.40
CA VAL A 293 17.56 2.09 -1.52
C VAL A 293 19.04 1.80 -1.67
N VAL A 294 19.61 0.98 -0.79
CA VAL A 294 21.05 0.65 -0.80
C VAL A 294 21.43 -0.09 -2.07
N THR A 295 20.64 -1.06 -2.52
CA THR A 295 20.92 -1.86 -3.70
C THR A 295 20.88 -1.01 -4.98
N ARG A 296 19.83 -0.19 -5.14
CA ARG A 296 19.68 0.65 -6.34
C ARG A 296 20.72 1.77 -6.38
N ALA A 297 21.00 2.41 -5.25
CA ALA A 297 22.01 3.46 -5.15
C ALA A 297 23.41 2.93 -5.53
N ARG A 298 23.77 1.74 -5.04
CA ARG A 298 25.04 1.08 -5.40
C ARG A 298 25.14 0.76 -6.88
N ALA A 299 24.06 0.35 -7.52
CA ALA A 299 24.03 0.03 -8.94
C ALA A 299 24.37 1.24 -9.84
N ILE A 300 24.09 2.46 -9.37
CA ILE A 300 24.37 3.71 -10.09
C ILE A 300 25.51 4.53 -9.50
N GLY A 301 26.18 4.02 -8.46
CA GLY A 301 27.32 4.72 -7.81
C GLY A 301 26.91 5.93 -6.98
N LEU A 302 25.64 6.01 -6.51
CA LEU A 302 25.14 7.08 -5.64
C LEU A 302 25.45 6.75 -4.17
N ALA A 303 26.04 7.72 -3.44
CA ALA A 303 26.27 7.56 -2.01
C ALA A 303 24.99 7.81 -1.20
N VAL A 304 24.65 6.88 -0.31
CA VAL A 304 23.45 6.95 0.57
C VAL A 304 23.83 6.53 2.01
N PRO A 305 24.77 7.24 2.66
CA PRO A 305 25.37 6.81 3.92
C PRO A 305 24.35 6.70 5.07
N ALA A 306 23.35 7.58 5.17
CA ALA A 306 22.34 7.49 6.22
C ALA A 306 21.42 6.29 6.05
N SER A 307 21.02 6.00 4.81
CA SER A 307 20.23 4.80 4.46
C SER A 307 21.03 3.51 4.66
N GLU A 308 22.32 3.50 4.30
CA GLU A 308 23.22 2.36 4.55
C GLU A 308 23.42 2.09 6.04
N ALA A 309 23.63 3.13 6.84
CA ALA A 309 23.76 3.00 8.29
C ALA A 309 22.47 2.46 8.91
N THR A 310 21.32 3.00 8.52
CA THR A 310 20.00 2.54 8.99
C THR A 310 19.76 1.07 8.62
N TYR A 311 20.06 0.70 7.37
CA TYR A 311 19.96 -0.68 6.91
C TYR A 311 20.86 -1.62 7.71
N ALA A 312 22.12 -1.25 7.92
CA ALA A 312 23.09 -2.06 8.67
C ALA A 312 22.66 -2.28 10.12
N ILE A 313 22.08 -1.27 10.79
CA ILE A 313 21.56 -1.37 12.15
C ILE A 313 20.36 -2.33 12.24
N LEU A 314 19.47 -2.29 11.26
CA LEU A 314 18.21 -3.04 11.29
C LEU A 314 18.33 -4.46 10.72
N ARG A 315 19.30 -4.73 9.84
CA ARG A 315 19.43 -6.01 9.15
C ARG A 315 19.57 -7.23 10.10
N PRO A 316 20.38 -7.20 11.17
CA PRO A 316 20.47 -8.33 12.09
C PRO A 316 19.14 -8.67 12.76
N TRP A 317 18.27 -7.67 12.98
CA TRP A 317 16.93 -7.87 13.51
C TRP A 317 15.99 -8.48 12.49
N ALA A 318 16.07 -8.02 11.24
CA ALA A 318 15.27 -8.58 10.15
C ALA A 318 15.61 -10.05 9.91
N ASP A 319 16.89 -10.43 9.98
CA ASP A 319 17.34 -11.82 9.86
C ASP A 319 16.88 -12.68 11.06
N ARG A 320 16.96 -12.16 12.28
CA ARG A 320 16.46 -12.84 13.48
C ARG A 320 14.95 -13.11 13.45
N ASN A 321 14.19 -12.18 12.89
CA ASN A 321 12.73 -12.25 12.81
C ASN A 321 12.21 -13.01 11.57
N ARG A 322 13.10 -13.60 10.76
CA ARG A 322 12.67 -14.50 9.70
C ARG A 322 12.10 -15.77 10.31
N PRO A 323 10.93 -16.26 9.86
CA PRO A 323 10.48 -17.60 10.25
C PRO A 323 11.56 -18.61 9.90
N THR A 324 11.98 -19.40 10.86
CA THR A 324 12.81 -20.58 10.58
C THR A 324 11.99 -21.46 9.64
N ALA A 325 12.56 -21.83 8.48
CA ALA A 325 11.95 -22.84 7.62
C ALA A 325 11.69 -24.07 8.48
N GLY A 326 10.43 -24.38 8.70
CA GLY A 326 10.04 -25.54 9.49
C GLY A 326 10.62 -26.82 8.89
N HIS A 327 11.32 -27.59 9.70
CA HIS A 327 11.71 -28.96 9.40
C HIS A 327 10.47 -29.83 9.31
#